data_996bfa68224a00a49e6bf1690d96c2de
#
_entry.id   996bfa68224a00a49e6bf1690d96c2de
#
_cell.length_a   1.000
_cell.length_b   1.000
_cell.length_c   1.000
_cell.angle_alpha   90.00
_cell.angle_beta   90.00
_cell.angle_gamma   90.00
#
_symmetry.space_group_name_H-M   'P 1'
#
loop_
_entity.id
_entity.type
_entity.pdbx_description
1 polymer ?
#
loop_
_entity_poly.entity_id
_entity_poly.type
_entity_poly.pdbx_seq_one_letter_code
_entity_poly.pdbx_strand_id
1 'polypeptide(L)'
;MLLKKILVVCFIWGSTVVCGQKIKSQATFSILKTASSLLEAHQFEAAEQYYKKGLENAIRYHDIYSEAFANEGLGNYYTKTDQTSLAIMYYKKAIILYRGQGLKVIANVVESLLKSVEGIGDLYAGIEVGAKGIKLSVIDVMLNNKDRQYEYNLKLDTSINTDAASLSYQSEKESREAIAKLMDIVVNRFKVDRKHTYIVISSGLKQDLDRYEKVDYFANVIRPKTIDSSIHIMYVTPEQESELSFTGIVPQEKRFINNQLDVGGGNTKGGYISREKKFVPVTFPLGTKSFQRLVEGRVQGNLETFNKAAEKLIQDSLRKVIIYELANKQDFKLRDVVYLSGGIVWSIASLIHPKSSAINNYTELTFGDIEEFRSRILSDYKDLIQPDLSFIKNPAEASITQNNITRVVNTYDQKALLAGAIWLDELLKQINTVNPDKKFIFPKYAYVGWISGYIVKKVSEQFLGLVK
;
A
#
# COMPACT_ATOMS: atom_id res chain seq x y z
N MET A 1 -10.33 3.88 15.13
CA MET A 1 -10.76 4.81 16.18
C MET A 1 -10.41 6.27 15.86
N LEU A 2 -9.29 6.61 15.23
CA LEU A 2 -8.95 7.99 14.86
C LEU A 2 -9.81 8.54 13.70
N LEU A 3 -10.15 7.75 12.68
CA LEU A 3 -11.08 8.17 11.61
C LEU A 3 -12.53 8.33 12.15
N LYS A 4 -12.98 7.47 13.07
CA LYS A 4 -14.26 7.71 13.78
C LYS A 4 -14.26 9.01 14.58
N LYS A 5 -13.11 9.38 15.18
CA LYS A 5 -12.97 10.66 15.88
C LYS A 5 -12.77 11.86 14.95
N ILE A 6 -12.16 11.67 13.76
CA ILE A 6 -11.98 12.77 12.79
C ILE A 6 -13.31 13.14 12.14
N LEU A 7 -14.19 12.19 11.82
CA LEU A 7 -15.54 12.52 11.33
C LEU A 7 -16.41 13.17 12.44
N VAL A 8 -16.27 12.72 13.68
CA VAL A 8 -16.93 13.34 14.86
C VAL A 8 -16.27 14.69 15.22
N VAL A 9 -14.95 14.83 15.06
CA VAL A 9 -14.22 16.09 15.34
C VAL A 9 -14.47 17.14 14.24
N CYS A 10 -14.65 16.77 12.97
CA CYS A 10 -15.14 17.72 11.96
C CYS A 10 -16.55 18.23 12.28
N PHE A 11 -17.36 17.44 13.01
CA PHE A 11 -18.70 17.89 13.47
C PHE A 11 -18.66 18.74 14.75
N ILE A 12 -17.64 18.57 15.62
CA ILE A 12 -17.59 19.28 16.92
C ILE A 12 -16.76 20.58 16.83
N TRP A 13 -15.76 20.66 15.94
CA TRP A 13 -14.94 21.88 15.73
C TRP A 13 -15.37 22.70 14.51
N GLY A 14 -16.31 22.21 13.73
CA GLY A 14 -16.86 22.93 12.56
C GLY A 14 -17.83 24.08 12.89
N SER A 15 -18.00 24.41 14.17
CA SER A 15 -18.90 25.51 14.55
C SER A 15 -18.32 26.92 14.39
N THR A 16 -17.05 27.06 13.95
CA THR A 16 -16.44 28.41 13.85
C THR A 16 -15.80 28.77 12.51
N VAL A 17 -15.71 27.87 11.51
CA VAL A 17 -15.10 28.22 10.21
C VAL A 17 -15.79 27.55 9.02
N VAL A 18 -17.12 27.44 8.99
CA VAL A 18 -17.82 27.12 7.72
C VAL A 18 -18.78 28.26 7.41
N CYS A 19 -18.29 29.21 6.69
CA CYS A 19 -19.08 30.26 6.07
C CYS A 19 -20.13 29.61 5.15
N GLY A 20 -21.41 29.55 5.59
CA GLY A 20 -22.52 29.22 4.70
C GLY A 20 -23.47 28.06 5.06
N GLN A 21 -23.21 27.26 6.08
CA GLN A 21 -24.17 26.21 6.49
C GLN A 21 -25.32 26.80 7.29
N LYS A 22 -26.38 27.28 6.62
CA LYS A 22 -27.61 27.65 7.29
C LYS A 22 -28.50 26.41 7.47
N ILE A 23 -28.33 25.71 8.59
CA ILE A 23 -29.37 24.81 9.10
C ILE A 23 -30.59 25.66 9.43
N LYS A 24 -31.69 25.50 8.69
CA LYS A 24 -32.90 26.25 8.94
C LYS A 24 -33.71 25.70 10.12
N SER A 25 -33.62 24.40 10.38
CA SER A 25 -34.37 23.74 11.43
C SER A 25 -33.42 22.87 12.30
N GLN A 26 -33.04 23.35 13.48
CA GLN A 26 -32.26 22.58 14.43
C GLN A 26 -32.97 21.30 14.90
N ALA A 27 -34.31 21.35 15.03
CA ALA A 27 -35.11 20.17 15.38
C ALA A 27 -35.01 19.09 14.28
N THR A 28 -35.11 19.45 13.01
CA THR A 28 -34.93 18.53 11.86
C THR A 28 -33.50 17.91 11.90
N PHE A 29 -32.50 18.74 12.07
CA PHE A 29 -31.12 18.27 12.10
C PHE A 29 -30.82 17.35 13.29
N SER A 30 -31.45 17.60 14.45
CA SER A 30 -31.37 16.72 15.63
C SER A 30 -31.97 15.34 15.34
N ILE A 31 -33.13 15.28 14.66
CA ILE A 31 -33.75 14.02 14.22
C ILE A 31 -32.78 13.23 13.33
N LEU A 32 -32.13 13.90 12.38
CA LEU A 32 -31.17 13.26 11.46
C LEU A 32 -29.90 12.77 12.17
N LYS A 33 -29.40 13.51 13.19
CA LYS A 33 -28.30 13.03 14.02
C LYS A 33 -28.67 11.77 14.81
N THR A 34 -29.89 11.74 15.36
CA THR A 34 -30.41 10.55 16.03
C THR A 34 -30.47 9.36 15.06
N ALA A 35 -30.94 9.58 13.83
CA ALA A 35 -30.93 8.54 12.80
C ALA A 35 -29.53 8.01 12.51
N SER A 36 -28.50 8.88 12.44
CA SER A 36 -27.11 8.46 12.28
C SER A 36 -26.62 7.59 13.42
N SER A 37 -26.93 7.98 14.66
CA SER A 37 -26.54 7.20 15.85
C SER A 37 -27.23 5.83 15.89
N LEU A 38 -28.50 5.76 15.50
CA LEU A 38 -29.24 4.51 15.39
C LEU A 38 -28.64 3.58 14.32
N LEU A 39 -28.24 4.15 13.17
CA LEU A 39 -27.59 3.41 12.10
C LEU A 39 -26.21 2.85 12.55
N GLU A 40 -25.44 3.61 13.30
CA GLU A 40 -24.17 3.16 13.89
C GLU A 40 -24.38 2.08 14.96
N ALA A 41 -25.49 2.14 15.68
CA ALA A 41 -25.90 1.11 16.66
C ALA A 41 -26.56 -0.12 16.01
N HIS A 42 -26.58 -0.23 14.67
CA HIS A 42 -27.23 -1.31 13.91
C HIS A 42 -28.75 -1.43 14.16
N GLN A 43 -29.41 -0.36 14.61
CA GLN A 43 -30.85 -0.30 14.76
C GLN A 43 -31.49 0.18 13.43
N PHE A 44 -31.47 -0.69 12.43
CA PHE A 44 -31.75 -0.36 11.05
C PHE A 44 -33.16 0.19 10.82
N GLU A 45 -34.20 -0.45 11.36
CA GLU A 45 -35.59 -0.03 11.17
C GLU A 45 -35.86 1.37 11.77
N ALA A 46 -35.38 1.59 12.98
CA ALA A 46 -35.51 2.89 13.64
C ALA A 46 -34.71 3.98 12.88
N ALA A 47 -33.48 3.66 12.43
CA ALA A 47 -32.68 4.58 11.65
C ALA A 47 -33.39 5.03 10.37
N GLU A 48 -33.99 4.10 9.62
CA GLU A 48 -34.72 4.41 8.40
C GLU A 48 -35.90 5.35 8.67
N GLN A 49 -36.71 5.03 9.69
CA GLN A 49 -37.87 5.86 10.05
C GLN A 49 -37.46 7.30 10.40
N TYR A 50 -36.40 7.45 11.21
CA TYR A 50 -35.91 8.76 11.59
C TYR A 50 -35.30 9.53 10.42
N TYR A 51 -34.55 8.86 9.50
CA TYR A 51 -34.07 9.52 8.28
C TYR A 51 -35.22 9.99 7.38
N LYS A 52 -36.24 9.15 7.13
CA LYS A 52 -37.44 9.52 6.33
C LYS A 52 -38.15 10.68 6.96
N LYS A 53 -38.40 10.65 8.27
CA LYS A 53 -39.04 11.78 8.99
C LYS A 53 -38.20 13.06 8.90
N GLY A 54 -36.89 12.95 9.06
CA GLY A 54 -35.98 14.08 8.92
C GLY A 54 -35.99 14.66 7.49
N LEU A 55 -36.02 13.79 6.48
CA LEU A 55 -36.11 14.19 5.07
C LEU A 55 -37.42 14.95 4.77
N GLU A 56 -38.57 14.44 5.22
CA GLU A 56 -39.85 15.10 5.06
C GLU A 56 -39.86 16.48 5.71
N ASN A 57 -39.32 16.60 6.92
CA ASN A 57 -39.21 17.88 7.60
C ASN A 57 -38.26 18.84 6.88
N ALA A 58 -37.09 18.35 6.40
CA ALA A 58 -36.14 19.16 5.65
C ALA A 58 -36.74 19.75 4.39
N ILE A 59 -37.50 18.95 3.63
CA ILE A 59 -38.23 19.40 2.43
C ILE A 59 -39.29 20.43 2.83
N ARG A 60 -40.11 20.15 3.86
CA ARG A 60 -41.15 21.06 4.33
C ARG A 60 -40.61 22.43 4.74
N TYR A 61 -39.46 22.48 5.38
CA TYR A 61 -38.85 23.74 5.84
C TYR A 61 -37.86 24.33 4.83
N HIS A 62 -37.75 23.76 3.63
CA HIS A 62 -36.77 24.15 2.61
C HIS A 62 -35.36 24.24 3.16
N ASP A 63 -34.99 23.28 4.05
CA ASP A 63 -33.67 23.16 4.64
C ASP A 63 -32.79 22.22 3.77
N ILE A 64 -32.21 22.80 2.73
CA ILE A 64 -31.46 22.06 1.70
C ILE A 64 -30.29 21.30 2.27
N TYR A 65 -29.63 21.84 3.33
CA TYR A 65 -28.51 21.13 3.99
C TYR A 65 -29.00 19.86 4.70
N SER A 66 -30.05 19.99 5.51
CA SER A 66 -30.68 18.86 6.19
C SER A 66 -31.25 17.83 5.22
N GLU A 67 -31.78 18.31 4.06
CA GLU A 67 -32.25 17.44 2.98
C GLU A 67 -31.08 16.62 2.37
N ALA A 68 -29.96 17.29 2.08
CA ALA A 68 -28.77 16.62 1.56
C ALA A 68 -28.25 15.58 2.55
N PHE A 69 -28.16 15.95 3.83
CA PHE A 69 -27.71 15.07 4.89
C PHE A 69 -28.63 13.86 5.11
N ALA A 70 -29.95 14.06 5.01
CA ALA A 70 -30.93 12.97 5.07
C ALA A 70 -30.78 11.99 3.90
N ASN A 71 -30.59 12.51 2.68
CA ASN A 71 -30.35 11.67 1.50
C ASN A 71 -29.02 10.89 1.62
N GLU A 72 -27.94 11.52 2.09
CA GLU A 72 -26.68 10.82 2.39
C GLU A 72 -26.90 9.70 3.42
N GLY A 73 -27.61 9.99 4.51
CA GLY A 73 -27.90 9.02 5.55
C GLY A 73 -28.75 7.83 5.06
N LEU A 74 -29.74 8.07 4.21
CA LEU A 74 -30.51 7.00 3.55
C LEU A 74 -29.62 6.20 2.59
N GLY A 75 -28.71 6.84 1.85
CA GLY A 75 -27.72 6.16 1.05
C GLY A 75 -26.85 5.20 1.88
N ASN A 76 -26.35 5.67 3.04
CA ASN A 76 -25.59 4.84 3.99
C ASN A 76 -26.43 3.68 4.54
N TYR A 77 -27.71 3.93 4.89
CA TYR A 77 -28.61 2.91 5.37
C TYR A 77 -28.83 1.81 4.32
N TYR A 78 -29.19 2.17 3.10
CA TYR A 78 -29.45 1.21 2.02
C TYR A 78 -28.20 0.46 1.59
N THR A 79 -27.03 1.06 1.72
CA THR A 79 -25.73 0.34 1.56
C THR A 79 -25.54 -0.74 2.61
N LYS A 80 -25.83 -0.42 3.88
CA LYS A 80 -25.67 -1.39 4.99
C LYS A 80 -26.72 -2.51 4.98
N THR A 81 -27.83 -2.29 4.31
CA THR A 81 -28.92 -3.27 4.13
C THR A 81 -28.92 -3.94 2.74
N ASP A 82 -27.81 -3.82 1.99
CA ASP A 82 -27.58 -4.43 0.68
C ASP A 82 -28.61 -4.06 -0.41
N GLN A 83 -29.25 -2.89 -0.28
CA GLN A 83 -30.23 -2.36 -1.23
C GLN A 83 -29.55 -1.36 -2.20
N THR A 84 -28.66 -1.87 -3.03
CA THR A 84 -27.74 -1.11 -3.90
C THR A 84 -28.43 -0.04 -4.74
N SER A 85 -29.55 -0.35 -5.40
CA SER A 85 -30.27 0.60 -6.27
C SER A 85 -30.81 1.82 -5.52
N LEU A 86 -31.30 1.61 -4.30
CA LEU A 86 -31.76 2.70 -3.45
C LEU A 86 -30.60 3.53 -2.92
N ALA A 87 -29.51 2.89 -2.51
CA ALA A 87 -28.29 3.58 -2.08
C ALA A 87 -27.78 4.53 -3.17
N ILE A 88 -27.65 4.05 -4.40
CA ILE A 88 -27.24 4.85 -5.57
C ILE A 88 -28.17 6.06 -5.77
N MET A 89 -29.47 5.84 -5.72
CA MET A 89 -30.46 6.91 -5.91
C MET A 89 -30.31 8.02 -4.86
N TYR A 90 -30.19 7.66 -3.60
CA TYR A 90 -30.10 8.61 -2.51
C TYR A 90 -28.76 9.35 -2.48
N TYR A 91 -27.64 8.66 -2.76
CA TYR A 91 -26.33 9.34 -2.88
C TYR A 91 -26.31 10.36 -4.03
N LYS A 92 -26.89 10.03 -5.21
CA LYS A 92 -26.99 10.98 -6.34
C LYS A 92 -27.77 12.24 -5.95
N LYS A 93 -28.87 12.11 -5.20
CA LYS A 93 -29.62 13.26 -4.68
C LYS A 93 -28.79 14.10 -3.71
N ALA A 94 -28.11 13.47 -2.76
CA ALA A 94 -27.24 14.17 -1.81
C ALA A 94 -26.14 14.97 -2.50
N ILE A 95 -25.45 14.38 -3.48
CA ILE A 95 -24.38 15.03 -4.25
C ILE A 95 -24.89 16.30 -4.95
N ILE A 96 -26.05 16.21 -5.61
CA ILE A 96 -26.65 17.36 -6.30
C ILE A 96 -26.94 18.50 -5.32
N LEU A 97 -27.54 18.19 -4.17
CA LEU A 97 -27.91 19.17 -3.16
C LEU A 97 -26.67 19.82 -2.51
N TYR A 98 -25.63 19.03 -2.16
CA TYR A 98 -24.38 19.57 -1.63
C TYR A 98 -23.65 20.44 -2.65
N ARG A 99 -23.59 20.02 -3.91
CA ARG A 99 -22.97 20.84 -4.98
C ARG A 99 -23.73 22.15 -5.22
N GLY A 100 -25.06 22.10 -5.19
CA GLY A 100 -25.92 23.31 -5.31
C GLY A 100 -25.68 24.33 -4.20
N GLN A 101 -25.17 23.89 -3.04
CA GLN A 101 -24.81 24.78 -1.93
C GLN A 101 -23.31 25.14 -1.89
N GLY A 102 -22.51 24.76 -2.89
CA GLY A 102 -21.07 25.01 -2.92
C GLY A 102 -20.26 24.12 -1.99
N LEU A 103 -20.86 23.10 -1.36
CA LEU A 103 -20.21 22.18 -0.42
C LEU A 103 -19.45 21.08 -1.16
N LYS A 104 -18.48 21.47 -2.00
CA LYS A 104 -17.75 20.58 -2.91
C LYS A 104 -17.04 19.43 -2.19
N VAL A 105 -16.44 19.69 -1.02
CA VAL A 105 -15.72 18.66 -0.25
C VAL A 105 -16.67 17.54 0.19
N ILE A 106 -17.81 17.89 0.77
CA ILE A 106 -18.81 16.92 1.22
C ILE A 106 -19.38 16.16 0.00
N ALA A 107 -19.70 16.86 -1.08
CA ALA A 107 -20.18 16.23 -2.30
C ALA A 107 -19.19 15.20 -2.86
N ASN A 108 -17.88 15.48 -2.85
CA ASN A 108 -16.86 14.55 -3.29
C ASN A 108 -16.76 13.31 -2.38
N VAL A 109 -16.95 13.48 -1.07
CA VAL A 109 -17.03 12.33 -0.13
C VAL A 109 -18.19 11.41 -0.51
N VAL A 110 -19.38 11.97 -0.70
CA VAL A 110 -20.58 11.19 -1.06
C VAL A 110 -20.43 10.56 -2.45
N GLU A 111 -19.76 11.24 -3.39
CA GLU A 111 -19.46 10.68 -4.72
C GLU A 111 -18.54 9.44 -4.63
N SER A 112 -17.58 9.44 -3.74
CA SER A 112 -16.74 8.26 -3.52
C SER A 112 -17.52 7.11 -2.87
N LEU A 113 -18.47 7.40 -1.97
CA LEU A 113 -19.39 6.39 -1.45
C LEU A 113 -20.27 5.81 -2.57
N LEU A 114 -20.79 6.66 -3.46
CA LEU A 114 -21.56 6.23 -4.63
C LEU A 114 -20.75 5.31 -5.54
N LYS A 115 -19.53 5.72 -5.92
CA LYS A 115 -18.63 4.90 -6.75
C LYS A 115 -18.35 3.53 -6.13
N SER A 116 -18.15 3.49 -4.82
CA SER A 116 -17.93 2.25 -4.10
C SER A 116 -19.15 1.31 -4.17
N VAL A 117 -20.36 1.84 -4.04
CA VAL A 117 -21.60 1.07 -4.20
C VAL A 117 -21.80 0.59 -5.64
N GLU A 118 -21.40 1.38 -6.62
CA GLU A 118 -21.41 1.01 -8.05
C GLU A 118 -20.26 0.03 -8.39
N GLY A 119 -19.35 -0.27 -7.46
CA GLY A 119 -18.17 -1.10 -7.70
C GLY A 119 -17.14 -0.42 -8.59
N ILE A 120 -17.16 0.91 -8.66
CA ILE A 120 -16.27 1.73 -9.47
C ILE A 120 -15.23 2.37 -8.56
N GLY A 121 -13.96 2.00 -8.75
CA GLY A 121 -12.82 2.66 -8.12
C GLY A 121 -12.27 3.79 -8.98
N ASP A 122 -11.43 4.62 -8.40
CA ASP A 122 -10.62 5.57 -9.15
C ASP A 122 -9.23 4.96 -9.44
N LEU A 123 -8.79 5.05 -10.68
CA LEU A 123 -7.46 4.57 -11.07
C LEU A 123 -6.40 5.59 -10.66
N TYR A 124 -5.36 5.06 -10.05
CA TYR A 124 -4.15 5.78 -9.66
C TYR A 124 -2.92 5.10 -10.25
N ALA A 125 -1.92 5.89 -10.61
CA ALA A 125 -0.65 5.39 -11.10
C ALA A 125 0.50 5.94 -10.25
N GLY A 126 1.39 5.04 -9.82
CA GLY A 126 2.63 5.37 -9.15
C GLY A 126 3.83 4.87 -9.94
N ILE A 127 4.72 5.79 -10.33
CA ILE A 127 6.00 5.46 -10.94
C ILE A 127 7.08 5.65 -9.88
N GLU A 128 7.66 4.53 -9.45
CA GLU A 128 8.80 4.50 -8.53
C GLU A 128 10.10 4.55 -9.34
N VAL A 129 10.93 5.55 -9.11
CA VAL A 129 12.26 5.68 -9.71
C VAL A 129 13.29 5.14 -8.70
N GLY A 130 13.73 3.91 -8.93
CA GLY A 130 14.74 3.24 -8.09
C GLY A 130 16.13 3.26 -8.70
N ALA A 131 17.13 2.87 -7.90
CA ALA A 131 18.54 2.86 -8.30
C ALA A 131 18.85 1.95 -9.51
N LYS A 132 18.15 0.83 -9.64
CA LYS A 132 18.38 -0.21 -10.67
C LYS A 132 17.16 -0.51 -11.53
N GLY A 133 16.13 0.30 -11.46
CA GLY A 133 14.93 0.13 -12.27
C GLY A 133 13.84 1.10 -11.92
N ILE A 134 12.95 1.31 -12.87
CA ILE A 134 11.78 2.16 -12.73
C ILE A 134 10.54 1.29 -12.82
N LYS A 135 9.68 1.34 -11.81
CA LYS A 135 8.46 0.54 -11.72
C LYS A 135 7.24 1.41 -11.93
N LEU A 136 6.22 0.83 -12.55
CA LEU A 136 4.87 1.37 -12.63
C LEU A 136 3.92 0.43 -11.91
N SER A 137 3.16 0.96 -10.98
CA SER A 137 1.99 0.30 -10.41
C SER A 137 0.73 1.11 -10.72
N VAL A 138 -0.25 0.47 -11.35
CA VAL A 138 -1.59 1.04 -11.55
C VAL A 138 -2.53 0.32 -10.60
N ILE A 139 -3.16 1.08 -9.73
CA ILE A 139 -4.09 0.54 -8.73
C ILE A 139 -5.45 1.20 -8.86
N ASP A 140 -6.48 0.41 -8.63
CA ASP A 140 -7.88 0.83 -8.54
C ASP A 140 -8.20 0.98 -7.05
N VAL A 141 -8.42 2.21 -6.60
CA VAL A 141 -8.67 2.52 -5.20
C VAL A 141 -10.15 2.74 -4.99
N MET A 142 -10.73 1.99 -4.07
CA MET A 142 -12.13 2.08 -3.67
C MET A 142 -12.24 2.36 -2.19
N LEU A 143 -13.23 3.15 -1.80
CA LEU A 143 -13.62 3.30 -0.40
C LEU A 143 -14.59 2.18 -0.03
N ASN A 144 -14.21 1.30 0.89
CA ASN A 144 -15.11 0.30 1.42
C ASN A 144 -16.17 0.97 2.30
N ASN A 145 -17.44 0.81 1.95
CA ASN A 145 -18.54 1.45 2.65
C ASN A 145 -18.86 0.84 4.02
N LYS A 146 -18.45 -0.41 4.27
CA LYS A 146 -18.74 -1.11 5.54
C LYS A 146 -17.89 -0.59 6.68
N ASP A 147 -16.61 -0.40 6.43
CA ASP A 147 -15.61 0.03 7.41
C ASP A 147 -14.98 1.40 7.11
N ARG A 148 -15.34 2.00 5.98
CA ARG A 148 -14.81 3.29 5.49
C ARG A 148 -13.29 3.30 5.34
N GLN A 149 -12.73 2.18 4.92
CA GLN A 149 -11.33 2.03 4.61
C GLN A 149 -11.10 2.03 3.10
N TYR A 150 -9.92 2.46 2.69
CA TYR A 150 -9.51 2.34 1.30
C TYR A 150 -9.00 0.94 1.04
N GLU A 151 -9.61 0.28 0.07
CA GLU A 151 -9.12 -0.94 -0.53
C GLU A 151 -8.55 -0.63 -1.90
N TYR A 152 -7.54 -1.39 -2.32
CA TYR A 152 -7.02 -1.25 -3.66
C TYR A 152 -6.86 -2.60 -4.35
N ASN A 153 -7.10 -2.59 -5.66
CA ASN A 153 -6.85 -3.71 -6.53
C ASN A 153 -5.74 -3.35 -7.51
N LEU A 154 -4.74 -4.21 -7.62
CA LEU A 154 -3.65 -4.04 -8.56
C LEU A 154 -4.15 -4.36 -9.98
N LYS A 155 -4.06 -3.39 -10.89
CA LYS A 155 -4.40 -3.54 -12.32
C LYS A 155 -3.17 -3.82 -13.17
N LEU A 156 -2.03 -3.24 -12.80
CA LEU A 156 -0.74 -3.46 -13.46
C LEU A 156 0.39 -3.24 -12.46
N ASP A 157 1.39 -4.11 -12.53
CA ASP A 157 2.71 -3.88 -11.95
C ASP A 157 3.75 -4.32 -13.00
N THR A 158 4.59 -3.38 -13.42
CA THR A 158 5.62 -3.61 -14.42
C THR A 158 6.85 -2.76 -14.14
N SER A 159 8.00 -3.13 -14.70
CA SER A 159 9.24 -2.40 -14.50
C SER A 159 10.11 -2.39 -15.74
N ILE A 160 10.97 -1.39 -15.84
CA ILE A 160 12.03 -1.27 -16.83
C ILE A 160 13.34 -1.16 -16.05
N ASN A 161 14.28 -2.04 -16.34
CA ASN A 161 15.60 -2.00 -15.74
C ASN A 161 16.37 -0.78 -16.25
N THR A 162 16.96 -0.03 -15.33
CA THR A 162 17.82 1.12 -15.58
C THR A 162 18.97 1.11 -14.57
N ASP A 163 19.99 1.91 -14.77
CA ASP A 163 21.07 2.11 -13.80
C ASP A 163 21.14 3.55 -13.33
N ALA A 164 20.01 4.07 -12.82
CA ALA A 164 19.89 5.45 -12.36
C ALA A 164 20.96 5.85 -11.32
N ALA A 165 21.42 4.89 -10.50
CA ALA A 165 22.46 5.12 -9.50
C ALA A 165 23.85 5.41 -10.09
N SER A 166 24.12 5.11 -11.36
CA SER A 166 25.41 5.45 -11.99
C SER A 166 25.57 6.94 -12.28
N LEU A 167 24.45 7.68 -12.30
CA LEU A 167 24.40 9.12 -12.57
C LEU A 167 25.19 9.54 -13.84
N SER A 168 25.29 8.64 -14.81
CA SER A 168 25.92 8.89 -16.11
C SER A 168 24.90 9.50 -17.06
N TYR A 169 25.36 10.22 -18.08
CA TYR A 169 24.49 10.75 -19.13
C TYR A 169 23.62 9.67 -19.78
N GLN A 170 24.18 8.48 -19.99
CA GLN A 170 23.46 7.35 -20.57
C GLN A 170 22.34 6.88 -19.62
N SER A 171 22.61 6.75 -18.32
CA SER A 171 21.62 6.31 -17.35
C SER A 171 20.50 7.33 -17.14
N GLU A 172 20.81 8.62 -17.20
CA GLU A 172 19.81 9.68 -17.18
C GLU A 172 18.88 9.61 -18.39
N LYS A 173 19.45 9.38 -19.59
CA LYS A 173 18.69 9.18 -20.83
C LYS A 173 17.80 7.95 -20.74
N GLU A 174 18.33 6.81 -20.32
CA GLU A 174 17.58 5.56 -20.16
C GLU A 174 16.44 5.70 -19.13
N SER A 175 16.71 6.37 -18.01
CA SER A 175 15.70 6.64 -17.00
C SER A 175 14.57 7.51 -17.54
N ARG A 176 14.89 8.56 -18.31
CA ARG A 176 13.89 9.42 -18.95
C ARG A 176 13.05 8.67 -19.99
N GLU A 177 13.68 7.83 -20.81
CA GLU A 177 12.98 7.00 -21.79
C GLU A 177 12.09 5.95 -21.12
N ALA A 178 12.55 5.34 -20.03
CA ALA A 178 11.75 4.40 -19.24
C ALA A 178 10.52 5.08 -18.65
N ILE A 179 10.67 6.26 -18.04
CA ILE A 179 9.54 7.04 -17.54
C ILE A 179 8.57 7.39 -18.68
N ALA A 180 9.06 7.81 -19.84
CA ALA A 180 8.21 8.12 -20.99
C ALA A 180 7.36 6.92 -21.42
N LYS A 181 7.98 5.73 -21.53
CA LYS A 181 7.28 4.48 -21.87
C LYS A 181 6.23 4.09 -20.84
N LEU A 182 6.55 4.21 -19.55
CA LEU A 182 5.61 3.90 -18.48
C LEU A 182 4.47 4.91 -18.42
N MET A 183 4.73 6.19 -18.66
CA MET A 183 3.69 7.22 -18.78
C MET A 183 2.77 7.00 -19.98
N ASP A 184 3.28 6.48 -21.09
CA ASP A 184 2.44 6.10 -22.24
C ASP A 184 1.40 5.04 -21.83
N ILE A 185 1.79 4.05 -21.03
CA ILE A 185 0.88 3.05 -20.48
C ILE A 185 -0.18 3.72 -19.57
N VAL A 186 0.24 4.63 -18.70
CA VAL A 186 -0.66 5.35 -17.79
C VAL A 186 -1.71 6.14 -18.56
N VAL A 187 -1.29 6.91 -19.57
CA VAL A 187 -2.16 7.84 -20.30
C VAL A 187 -2.99 7.12 -21.36
N ASN A 188 -2.38 6.29 -22.19
CA ASN A 188 -3.02 5.74 -23.37
C ASN A 188 -3.74 4.42 -23.11
N ARG A 189 -3.17 3.54 -22.27
CA ARG A 189 -3.79 2.25 -21.97
C ARG A 189 -4.79 2.32 -20.81
N PHE A 190 -4.43 2.95 -19.69
CA PHE A 190 -5.28 2.99 -18.49
C PHE A 190 -6.09 4.28 -18.37
N LYS A 191 -5.75 5.33 -19.11
CA LYS A 191 -6.40 6.64 -19.08
C LYS A 191 -6.51 7.23 -17.68
N VAL A 192 -5.46 7.05 -16.88
CA VAL A 192 -5.40 7.58 -15.52
C VAL A 192 -5.34 9.09 -15.57
N ASP A 193 -6.15 9.76 -14.73
CA ASP A 193 -6.12 11.22 -14.61
C ASP A 193 -4.73 11.69 -14.14
N ARG A 194 -4.27 12.81 -14.66
CA ARG A 194 -2.97 13.41 -14.30
C ARG A 194 -2.83 13.67 -12.81
N LYS A 195 -3.89 14.14 -12.17
CA LYS A 195 -3.94 14.38 -10.71
C LYS A 195 -3.85 13.10 -9.88
N HIS A 196 -4.06 11.94 -10.50
CA HIS A 196 -3.93 10.62 -9.90
C HIS A 196 -2.63 9.90 -10.32
N THR A 197 -1.70 10.63 -10.95
CA THR A 197 -0.42 10.10 -11.41
C THR A 197 0.73 10.70 -10.62
N TYR A 198 1.56 9.84 -10.02
CA TYR A 198 2.68 10.23 -9.17
C TYR A 198 3.98 9.62 -9.68
N ILE A 199 5.05 10.41 -9.70
CA ILE A 199 6.42 9.96 -9.99
C ILE A 199 7.26 10.25 -8.75
N VAL A 200 7.85 9.21 -8.16
CA VAL A 200 8.54 9.34 -6.87
C VAL A 200 9.90 8.64 -6.90
N ILE A 201 10.94 9.37 -6.58
CA ILE A 201 12.29 8.84 -6.42
C ILE A 201 12.37 8.12 -5.07
N SER A 202 12.81 6.87 -5.09
CA SER A 202 12.97 6.03 -3.88
C SER A 202 14.06 6.56 -2.95
N SER A 203 13.97 6.21 -1.69
CA SER A 203 14.92 6.66 -0.67
C SER A 203 16.36 6.20 -0.95
N GLY A 204 16.54 5.01 -1.50
CA GLY A 204 17.87 4.49 -1.84
C GLY A 204 18.55 5.32 -2.93
N LEU A 205 17.83 5.64 -4.01
CA LEU A 205 18.35 6.50 -5.07
C LEU A 205 18.56 7.92 -4.57
N LYS A 206 17.62 8.43 -3.74
CA LYS A 206 17.78 9.76 -3.14
C LYS A 206 19.06 9.87 -2.32
N GLN A 207 19.40 8.87 -1.52
CA GLN A 207 20.65 8.87 -0.75
C GLN A 207 21.89 8.91 -1.64
N ASP A 208 21.88 8.22 -2.78
CA ASP A 208 22.97 8.30 -3.76
C ASP A 208 23.06 9.70 -4.39
N LEU A 209 21.92 10.29 -4.72
CA LEU A 209 21.84 11.66 -5.28
C LEU A 209 22.28 12.73 -4.27
N ASP A 210 21.92 12.59 -3.00
CA ASP A 210 22.32 13.52 -1.91
C ASP A 210 23.84 13.59 -1.76
N ARG A 211 24.55 12.46 -1.90
CA ARG A 211 26.03 12.42 -1.84
C ARG A 211 26.72 13.30 -2.87
N TYR A 212 26.02 13.55 -4.00
CA TYR A 212 26.53 14.36 -5.11
C TYR A 212 25.79 15.69 -5.27
N GLU A 213 24.88 16.04 -4.35
CA GLU A 213 24.03 17.24 -4.39
C GLU A 213 23.22 17.35 -5.70
N LYS A 214 22.75 16.20 -6.24
CA LYS A 214 22.13 16.11 -7.57
C LYS A 214 20.63 15.81 -7.56
N VAL A 215 19.93 15.90 -6.43
CA VAL A 215 18.51 15.50 -6.34
C VAL A 215 17.64 16.31 -7.30
N ASP A 216 17.70 17.63 -7.23
CA ASP A 216 16.87 18.51 -8.08
C ASP A 216 17.31 18.45 -9.55
N TYR A 217 18.63 18.40 -9.79
CA TYR A 217 19.16 18.20 -11.13
C TYR A 217 18.61 16.91 -11.75
N PHE A 218 18.71 15.80 -11.05
CA PHE A 218 18.27 14.49 -11.54
C PHE A 218 16.76 14.47 -11.80
N ALA A 219 15.94 14.99 -10.89
CA ALA A 219 14.50 15.11 -11.06
C ALA A 219 14.12 15.88 -12.33
N ASN A 220 14.89 16.92 -12.67
CA ASN A 220 14.68 17.71 -13.89
C ASN A 220 15.13 16.95 -15.15
N VAL A 221 16.29 16.28 -15.09
CA VAL A 221 16.88 15.57 -16.24
C VAL A 221 16.09 14.35 -16.66
N ILE A 222 15.57 13.59 -15.71
CA ILE A 222 14.76 12.40 -16.01
C ILE A 222 13.33 12.71 -16.44
N ARG A 223 12.90 13.96 -16.37
CA ARG A 223 11.57 14.40 -16.80
C ARG A 223 11.47 14.31 -18.34
N PRO A 224 10.62 13.46 -18.91
CA PRO A 224 10.33 13.51 -20.34
C PRO A 224 9.64 14.83 -20.71
N LYS A 225 9.97 15.36 -21.89
CA LYS A 225 9.32 16.58 -22.44
C LYS A 225 7.82 16.39 -22.70
N THR A 226 7.37 15.15 -22.82
CA THR A 226 5.99 14.78 -23.09
C THR A 226 5.13 14.74 -21.83
N ILE A 227 5.75 14.78 -20.63
CA ILE A 227 5.01 14.79 -19.36
C ILE A 227 4.56 16.22 -19.05
N ASP A 228 3.29 16.32 -18.68
CA ASP A 228 2.70 17.56 -18.20
C ASP A 228 3.47 18.12 -17.00
N SER A 229 3.72 19.40 -17.01
CA SER A 229 4.47 20.11 -15.95
C SER A 229 3.77 20.06 -14.58
N SER A 230 2.47 19.81 -14.56
CA SER A 230 1.71 19.65 -13.31
C SER A 230 2.02 18.35 -12.57
N ILE A 231 2.60 17.33 -13.22
CA ILE A 231 3.05 16.11 -12.57
C ILE A 231 4.44 16.36 -11.99
N HIS A 232 4.51 16.54 -10.68
CA HIS A 232 5.78 16.75 -9.98
C HIS A 232 6.51 15.44 -9.73
N ILE A 233 7.84 15.45 -9.94
CA ILE A 233 8.71 14.35 -9.50
C ILE A 233 9.08 14.62 -8.05
N MET A 234 8.61 13.74 -7.17
CA MET A 234 8.83 13.82 -5.73
C MET A 234 9.93 12.84 -5.29
N TYR A 235 10.34 12.90 -4.05
CA TYR A 235 11.24 11.93 -3.45
C TYR A 235 10.82 11.64 -2.01
N VAL A 236 11.27 10.50 -1.49
CA VAL A 236 11.00 10.07 -0.11
C VAL A 236 12.30 9.81 0.64
N THR A 237 12.28 10.04 1.95
CA THR A 237 13.37 9.60 2.85
C THR A 237 13.21 8.13 3.22
N PRO A 238 14.25 7.46 3.78
CA PRO A 238 14.13 6.08 4.26
C PRO A 238 13.00 5.90 5.29
N GLU A 239 12.83 6.85 6.20
CA GLU A 239 11.79 6.83 7.22
C GLU A 239 10.40 6.97 6.59
N GLN A 240 10.23 7.89 5.64
CA GLN A 240 8.98 8.06 4.91
C GLN A 240 8.65 6.81 4.10
N GLU A 241 9.62 6.21 3.43
CA GLU A 241 9.43 4.99 2.65
C GLU A 241 9.03 3.81 3.55
N SER A 242 9.64 3.69 4.75
CA SER A 242 9.25 2.70 5.75
C SER A 242 7.81 2.88 6.24
N GLU A 243 7.42 4.12 6.57
CA GLU A 243 6.07 4.44 7.02
C GLU A 243 5.02 4.21 5.92
N LEU A 244 5.36 4.54 4.67
CA LEU A 244 4.49 4.31 3.52
C LEU A 244 4.34 2.82 3.23
N SER A 245 5.43 2.04 3.32
CA SER A 245 5.38 0.58 3.21
C SER A 245 4.46 -0.01 4.27
N PHE A 246 4.64 0.39 5.53
CA PHE A 246 3.76 -0.02 6.64
C PHE A 246 2.30 0.35 6.36
N THR A 247 2.05 1.58 5.92
CA THR A 247 0.68 2.07 5.66
C THR A 247 0.01 1.36 4.48
N GLY A 248 0.77 0.99 3.46
CA GLY A 248 0.24 0.30 2.27
C GLY A 248 0.01 -1.20 2.49
N ILE A 249 0.70 -1.81 3.46
CA ILE A 249 0.73 -3.27 3.63
C ILE A 249 -0.08 -3.72 4.85
N VAL A 250 0.00 -2.97 5.98
CA VAL A 250 -0.70 -3.36 7.20
C VAL A 250 -2.13 -2.81 7.19
N PRO A 251 -3.16 -3.68 7.31
CA PRO A 251 -4.55 -3.24 7.42
C PRO A 251 -4.74 -2.22 8.53
N GLN A 252 -5.54 -1.21 8.29
CA GLN A 252 -5.66 -0.03 9.17
C GLN A 252 -6.02 -0.40 10.61
N GLU A 253 -6.93 -1.35 10.81
CA GLU A 253 -7.39 -1.83 12.12
C GLU A 253 -6.32 -2.64 12.86
N LYS A 254 -5.29 -3.11 12.16
CA LYS A 254 -4.19 -3.91 12.69
C LYS A 254 -2.91 -3.12 12.97
N ARG A 255 -2.83 -1.85 12.53
CA ARG A 255 -1.59 -1.05 12.58
C ARG A 255 -1.05 -0.82 13.99
N PHE A 256 -1.93 -0.77 15.01
CA PHE A 256 -1.49 -0.54 16.38
C PHE A 256 -0.96 -1.78 17.09
N ILE A 257 -1.24 -2.96 16.56
CA ILE A 257 -0.90 -4.24 17.20
C ILE A 257 0.09 -5.10 16.39
N ASN A 258 0.34 -4.74 15.15
CA ASN A 258 1.20 -5.52 14.25
C ASN A 258 2.39 -4.70 13.76
N ASN A 259 3.37 -5.42 13.22
CA ASN A 259 4.58 -4.89 12.63
C ASN A 259 4.58 -5.08 11.11
N GLN A 260 5.54 -4.44 10.44
CA GLN A 260 5.82 -4.68 9.03
C GLN A 260 7.33 -4.71 8.81
N LEU A 261 7.78 -5.57 7.88
CA LEU A 261 9.16 -5.67 7.43
C LEU A 261 9.19 -5.89 5.92
N ASP A 262 9.85 -4.98 5.20
CA ASP A 262 10.09 -5.03 3.76
C ASP A 262 11.55 -5.43 3.49
N VAL A 263 11.76 -6.62 2.94
CA VAL A 263 13.09 -7.08 2.55
C VAL A 263 13.32 -6.75 1.09
N GLY A 264 13.77 -5.52 0.85
CA GLY A 264 14.05 -5.01 -0.48
C GLY A 264 15.31 -5.59 -1.12
N GLY A 265 15.65 -5.10 -2.32
CA GLY A 265 16.88 -5.51 -2.99
C GLY A 265 18.16 -4.91 -2.38
N GLY A 266 18.10 -3.66 -1.95
CA GLY A 266 19.25 -2.90 -1.43
C GLY A 266 19.35 -2.86 0.09
N ASN A 267 18.22 -2.74 0.77
CA ASN A 267 18.10 -2.63 2.22
C ASN A 267 16.86 -3.37 2.71
N THR A 268 16.75 -3.52 4.02
CA THR A 268 15.55 -4.00 4.70
C THR A 268 15.03 -2.90 5.60
N LYS A 269 13.72 -2.64 5.56
CA LYS A 269 13.07 -1.57 6.30
C LYS A 269 11.67 -1.98 6.73
N GLY A 270 11.18 -1.35 7.76
CA GLY A 270 9.84 -1.59 8.28
C GLY A 270 9.59 -0.79 9.52
N GLY A 271 8.70 -1.25 10.38
CA GLY A 271 8.44 -0.59 11.63
C GLY A 271 7.08 -0.93 12.23
N TYR A 272 6.68 -0.09 13.16
CA TYR A 272 5.44 -0.22 13.91
C TYR A 272 4.97 1.13 14.45
N ILE A 273 3.72 1.22 14.86
CA ILE A 273 3.20 2.40 15.56
C ILE A 273 3.35 2.17 17.07
N SER A 274 4.11 3.05 17.74
CA SER A 274 4.32 3.00 19.21
C SER A 274 3.04 3.30 19.98
N ARG A 275 3.09 3.13 21.32
CA ARG A 275 1.99 3.48 22.23
C ARG A 275 1.65 4.98 22.18
N GLU A 276 2.64 5.83 21.90
CA GLU A 276 2.49 7.28 21.71
C GLU A 276 1.93 7.64 20.31
N LYS A 277 1.50 6.64 19.53
CA LYS A 277 0.94 6.78 18.17
C LYS A 277 1.93 7.37 17.15
N LYS A 278 3.23 7.17 17.36
CA LYS A 278 4.28 7.54 16.42
C LYS A 278 4.78 6.31 15.68
N PHE A 279 5.06 6.47 14.40
CA PHE A 279 5.74 5.43 13.64
C PHE A 279 7.20 5.32 14.12
N VAL A 280 7.64 4.10 14.42
CA VAL A 280 9.01 3.77 14.81
C VAL A 280 9.61 2.92 13.71
N PRO A 281 10.56 3.45 12.93
CA PRO A 281 11.20 2.69 11.86
C PRO A 281 12.15 1.63 12.43
N VAL A 282 12.25 0.52 11.70
CA VAL A 282 13.25 -0.54 11.87
C VAL A 282 13.97 -0.67 10.54
N THR A 283 15.30 -0.50 10.53
CA THR A 283 16.07 -0.45 9.28
C THR A 283 17.34 -1.27 9.38
N PHE A 284 17.64 -2.01 8.29
CA PHE A 284 18.89 -2.76 8.16
C PHE A 284 19.54 -2.38 6.83
N PRO A 285 20.89 -2.28 6.79
CA PRO A 285 21.61 -1.76 5.63
C PRO A 285 21.64 -2.71 4.43
N LEU A 286 21.18 -3.95 4.61
CA LEU A 286 21.22 -4.99 3.59
C LEU A 286 19.82 -5.46 3.21
N GLY A 287 19.69 -5.89 1.97
CA GLY A 287 18.57 -6.60 1.39
C GLY A 287 19.08 -7.72 0.49
N THR A 288 18.20 -8.31 -0.31
CA THR A 288 18.49 -9.50 -1.12
C THR A 288 19.74 -9.33 -2.00
N LYS A 289 19.77 -8.31 -2.85
CA LYS A 289 20.87 -8.11 -3.83
C LYS A 289 22.11 -7.48 -3.23
N SER A 290 21.99 -6.63 -2.22
CA SER A 290 23.14 -6.05 -1.54
C SER A 290 23.86 -7.06 -0.69
N PHE A 291 23.13 -7.99 -0.05
CA PHE A 291 23.74 -9.10 0.68
C PHE A 291 24.40 -10.09 -0.29
N GLN A 292 23.76 -10.44 -1.43
CA GLN A 292 24.41 -11.23 -2.49
C GLN A 292 25.77 -10.62 -2.89
N ARG A 293 25.79 -9.32 -3.27
CA ARG A 293 27.04 -8.64 -3.67
C ARG A 293 28.09 -8.62 -2.56
N LEU A 294 27.68 -8.47 -1.32
CA LEU A 294 28.61 -8.48 -0.18
C LEU A 294 29.30 -9.85 -0.01
N VAL A 295 28.55 -10.93 -0.25
CA VAL A 295 29.11 -12.30 -0.23
C VAL A 295 30.01 -12.54 -1.44
N GLU A 296 29.57 -12.17 -2.64
CA GLU A 296 30.35 -12.32 -3.90
C GLU A 296 31.66 -11.53 -3.89
N GLY A 297 31.69 -10.39 -3.21
CA GLY A 297 32.91 -9.60 -3.00
C GLY A 297 33.94 -10.26 -2.07
N ARG A 298 33.54 -11.29 -1.32
CA ARG A 298 34.43 -12.02 -0.39
C ARG A 298 34.83 -13.38 -0.89
N VAL A 299 34.06 -14.01 -1.74
CA VAL A 299 34.29 -15.37 -2.21
C VAL A 299 33.90 -15.53 -3.66
N GLN A 300 34.77 -16.17 -4.43
CA GLN A 300 34.48 -16.67 -5.75
C GLN A 300 34.31 -18.18 -5.68
N GLY A 301 33.34 -18.74 -6.39
CA GLY A 301 33.14 -20.19 -6.37
C GLY A 301 31.70 -20.60 -6.76
N ASN A 302 31.47 -21.88 -6.53
CA ASN A 302 30.17 -22.50 -6.76
C ASN A 302 29.15 -22.08 -5.68
N LEU A 303 27.92 -22.53 -5.83
CA LEU A 303 26.81 -22.19 -4.94
C LEU A 303 27.03 -22.67 -3.49
N GLU A 304 27.67 -23.82 -3.29
CA GLU A 304 27.98 -24.36 -1.96
C GLU A 304 28.99 -23.46 -1.23
N THR A 305 30.05 -23.03 -1.92
CA THR A 305 31.05 -22.09 -1.39
C THR A 305 30.41 -20.77 -1.03
N PHE A 306 29.50 -20.28 -1.88
CA PHE A 306 28.70 -19.06 -1.64
C PHE A 306 27.83 -19.21 -0.38
N ASN A 307 27.11 -20.34 -0.25
CA ASN A 307 26.27 -20.62 0.93
C ASN A 307 27.06 -20.57 2.23
N LYS A 308 28.20 -21.30 2.29
CA LYS A 308 29.08 -21.32 3.49
C LYS A 308 29.60 -19.90 3.83
N ALA A 309 29.98 -19.12 2.83
CA ALA A 309 30.44 -17.76 3.03
C ALA A 309 29.35 -16.83 3.53
N ALA A 310 28.12 -16.96 3.01
CA ALA A 310 26.96 -16.18 3.43
C ALA A 310 26.61 -16.48 4.90
N GLU A 311 26.53 -17.75 5.30
CA GLU A 311 26.25 -18.16 6.67
C GLU A 311 27.33 -17.67 7.63
N LYS A 312 28.60 -17.82 7.25
CA LYS A 312 29.73 -17.31 8.06
C LYS A 312 29.63 -15.80 8.26
N LEU A 313 29.30 -15.05 7.22
CA LEU A 313 29.17 -13.60 7.30
C LEU A 313 28.03 -13.16 8.25
N ILE A 314 26.90 -13.88 8.25
CA ILE A 314 25.84 -13.70 9.23
C ILE A 314 26.36 -13.90 10.65
N GLN A 315 27.02 -15.03 10.90
CA GLN A 315 27.50 -15.40 12.25
C GLN A 315 28.58 -14.45 12.77
N ASP A 316 29.56 -14.10 11.96
CA ASP A 316 30.70 -13.30 12.37
C ASP A 316 30.36 -11.83 12.63
N SER A 317 29.43 -11.24 11.88
CA SER A 317 29.22 -9.80 11.95
C SER A 317 27.75 -9.35 11.84
N LEU A 318 26.98 -9.85 10.89
CA LEU A 318 25.68 -9.24 10.56
C LEU A 318 24.61 -9.52 11.62
N ARG A 319 24.68 -10.66 12.30
CA ARG A 319 23.80 -10.96 13.44
C ARG A 319 23.88 -9.88 14.52
N LYS A 320 25.07 -9.36 14.80
CA LYS A 320 25.27 -8.29 15.79
C LYS A 320 24.58 -6.99 15.34
N VAL A 321 24.63 -6.67 14.04
CA VAL A 321 23.95 -5.51 13.48
C VAL A 321 22.44 -5.63 13.66
N ILE A 322 21.88 -6.82 13.41
CA ILE A 322 20.43 -7.06 13.58
C ILE A 322 20.05 -6.94 15.07
N ILE A 323 20.79 -7.58 15.95
CA ILE A 323 20.53 -7.53 17.40
C ILE A 323 20.59 -6.08 17.91
N TYR A 324 21.58 -5.31 17.48
CA TYR A 324 21.75 -3.91 17.89
C TYR A 324 20.56 -3.05 17.44
N GLU A 325 20.12 -3.17 16.18
CA GLU A 325 18.95 -2.43 15.67
C GLU A 325 17.66 -2.78 16.44
N LEU A 326 17.51 -4.05 16.85
CA LEU A 326 16.34 -4.52 17.59
C LEU A 326 16.41 -4.27 19.11
N ALA A 327 17.57 -3.92 19.65
CA ALA A 327 17.80 -3.81 21.10
C ALA A 327 16.84 -2.79 21.76
N ASN A 328 16.65 -1.64 21.12
CA ASN A 328 15.80 -0.56 21.63
C ASN A 328 14.38 -0.57 21.05
N LYS A 329 13.96 -1.67 20.39
CA LYS A 329 12.68 -1.79 19.69
C LYS A 329 11.90 -3.01 20.18
N GLN A 330 11.75 -3.11 21.52
CA GLN A 330 11.13 -4.26 22.16
C GLN A 330 9.70 -4.53 21.69
N ASP A 331 8.90 -3.49 21.46
CA ASP A 331 7.53 -3.64 20.93
C ASP A 331 7.52 -4.38 19.57
N PHE A 332 8.56 -4.21 18.75
CA PHE A 332 8.69 -4.96 17.49
C PHE A 332 8.88 -6.46 17.72
N LYS A 333 9.57 -6.83 18.78
CA LYS A 333 9.82 -8.23 19.16
C LYS A 333 8.65 -8.88 19.89
N LEU A 334 7.85 -8.09 20.61
CA LEU A 334 6.73 -8.60 21.42
C LEU A 334 5.46 -8.87 20.64
N ARG A 335 5.20 -8.14 19.56
CA ARG A 335 3.95 -8.26 18.78
C ARG A 335 3.83 -9.59 18.07
N ASP A 336 2.59 -10.07 17.93
CA ASP A 336 2.28 -11.42 17.45
C ASP A 336 2.42 -11.59 15.94
N VAL A 337 2.25 -10.50 15.17
CA VAL A 337 2.23 -10.58 13.70
C VAL A 337 3.21 -9.60 13.09
N VAL A 338 4.00 -10.08 12.13
CA VAL A 338 4.80 -9.28 11.21
C VAL A 338 4.28 -9.46 9.79
N TYR A 339 3.81 -8.38 9.19
CA TYR A 339 3.49 -8.34 7.77
C TYR A 339 4.79 -8.21 6.98
N LEU A 340 5.04 -9.18 6.12
CA LEU A 340 6.25 -9.25 5.32
C LEU A 340 6.00 -8.75 3.90
N SER A 341 6.99 -8.06 3.34
CA SER A 341 7.00 -7.63 1.95
C SER A 341 8.42 -7.68 1.37
N GLY A 342 8.53 -7.31 0.10
CA GLY A 342 9.81 -7.32 -0.61
C GLY A 342 10.01 -8.56 -1.47
N GLY A 343 11.02 -8.45 -2.33
CA GLY A 343 11.17 -9.40 -3.42
C GLY A 343 11.48 -10.83 -2.98
N ILE A 344 12.28 -11.04 -1.94
CA ILE A 344 12.59 -12.40 -1.48
C ILE A 344 11.39 -13.05 -0.78
N VAL A 345 10.61 -12.29 -0.02
CA VAL A 345 9.39 -12.77 0.62
C VAL A 345 8.38 -13.22 -0.45
N TRP A 346 8.19 -12.37 -1.46
CA TRP A 346 7.36 -12.70 -2.62
C TRP A 346 7.88 -13.92 -3.38
N SER A 347 9.20 -14.09 -3.53
CA SER A 347 9.80 -15.25 -4.19
C SER A 347 9.52 -16.54 -3.43
N ILE A 348 9.72 -16.55 -2.11
CA ILE A 348 9.41 -17.71 -1.27
C ILE A 348 7.92 -18.03 -1.33
N ALA A 349 7.04 -17.05 -1.13
CA ALA A 349 5.60 -17.24 -1.21
C ALA A 349 5.17 -17.79 -2.57
N SER A 350 5.75 -17.30 -3.68
CA SER A 350 5.37 -17.71 -5.04
C SER A 350 5.89 -19.10 -5.43
N LEU A 351 7.04 -19.54 -4.89
CA LEU A 351 7.67 -20.79 -5.27
C LEU A 351 7.35 -21.95 -4.29
N ILE A 352 7.07 -21.65 -3.02
CA ILE A 352 6.67 -22.66 -2.01
C ILE A 352 5.13 -22.78 -1.91
N HIS A 353 4.43 -21.64 -1.98
CA HIS A 353 2.97 -21.59 -1.91
C HIS A 353 2.36 -20.97 -3.17
N PRO A 354 2.60 -21.52 -4.38
CA PRO A 354 2.29 -20.85 -5.65
C PRO A 354 0.81 -20.47 -5.78
N LYS A 355 -0.12 -21.38 -5.44
CA LYS A 355 -1.55 -21.09 -5.49
C LYS A 355 -1.98 -20.08 -4.43
N SER A 356 -1.56 -20.28 -3.18
CA SER A 356 -1.96 -19.42 -2.05
C SER A 356 -1.51 -17.98 -2.27
N SER A 357 -0.24 -17.76 -2.65
CA SER A 357 0.32 -16.41 -2.87
C SER A 357 -0.34 -15.67 -4.03
N ALA A 358 -0.87 -16.37 -5.02
CA ALA A 358 -1.54 -15.78 -6.17
C ALA A 358 -3.00 -15.42 -5.91
N ILE A 359 -3.70 -16.17 -5.04
CA ILE A 359 -5.16 -16.13 -4.91
C ILE A 359 -5.61 -15.57 -3.57
N ASN A 360 -5.00 -16.04 -2.47
CA ASN A 360 -5.43 -15.69 -1.12
C ASN A 360 -5.02 -14.26 -0.77
N ASN A 361 -5.78 -13.58 0.07
CA ASN A 361 -5.43 -12.26 0.56
C ASN A 361 -4.15 -12.26 1.41
N TYR A 362 -3.85 -13.39 2.05
CA TYR A 362 -2.70 -13.59 2.91
C TYR A 362 -2.11 -14.98 2.71
N THR A 363 -0.78 -15.05 2.73
CA THR A 363 -0.01 -16.30 2.80
C THR A 363 0.86 -16.25 4.05
N GLU A 364 0.67 -17.17 4.97
CA GLU A 364 1.54 -17.34 6.12
C GLU A 364 2.84 -18.01 5.66
N LEU A 365 3.96 -17.50 6.13
CA LEU A 365 5.30 -18.07 5.89
C LEU A 365 5.89 -18.54 7.22
N THR A 366 6.46 -19.73 7.20
CA THR A 366 7.09 -20.36 8.36
C THR A 366 8.61 -20.47 8.18
N PHE A 367 9.32 -20.77 9.26
CA PHE A 367 10.75 -21.12 9.16
C PHE A 367 10.96 -22.38 8.32
N GLY A 368 10.02 -23.34 8.37
CA GLY A 368 10.05 -24.53 7.52
C GLY A 368 9.99 -24.20 6.03
N ASP A 369 9.16 -23.23 5.62
CA ASP A 369 9.10 -22.77 4.23
C ASP A 369 10.43 -22.16 3.75
N ILE A 370 11.09 -21.39 4.62
CA ILE A 370 12.38 -20.77 4.30
C ILE A 370 13.47 -21.86 4.20
N GLU A 371 13.44 -22.84 5.09
CA GLU A 371 14.39 -23.98 5.08
C GLU A 371 14.17 -24.84 3.84
N GLU A 372 12.93 -25.21 3.51
CA GLU A 372 12.57 -25.92 2.29
C GLU A 372 13.05 -25.15 1.04
N PHE A 373 12.78 -23.86 0.98
CA PHE A 373 13.20 -23.02 -0.12
C PHE A 373 14.72 -23.00 -0.29
N ARG A 374 15.49 -22.85 0.80
CA ARG A 374 16.95 -22.90 0.78
C ARG A 374 17.47 -24.26 0.35
N SER A 375 16.91 -25.33 0.87
CA SER A 375 17.27 -26.71 0.52
C SER A 375 17.06 -26.95 -0.97
N ARG A 376 15.91 -26.59 -1.50
CA ARG A 376 15.59 -26.78 -2.93
C ARG A 376 16.44 -25.90 -3.86
N ILE A 377 16.83 -24.69 -3.43
CA ILE A 377 17.80 -23.89 -4.19
C ILE A 377 19.12 -24.64 -4.35
N LEU A 378 19.58 -25.36 -3.33
CA LEU A 378 20.87 -26.05 -3.33
C LEU A 378 20.84 -27.39 -4.06
N SER A 379 19.73 -28.14 -3.95
CA SER A 379 19.63 -29.53 -4.41
C SER A 379 18.70 -29.74 -5.62
N ASP A 380 17.67 -28.92 -5.78
CA ASP A 380 16.58 -29.15 -6.74
C ASP A 380 16.04 -27.84 -7.34
N TYR A 381 16.95 -26.98 -7.75
CA TYR A 381 16.61 -25.62 -8.24
C TYR A 381 15.68 -25.63 -9.45
N LYS A 382 15.88 -26.60 -10.36
CA LYS A 382 15.09 -26.65 -11.60
C LYS A 382 13.60 -26.87 -11.28
N ASP A 383 13.28 -27.81 -10.42
CA ASP A 383 11.90 -28.14 -10.06
C ASP A 383 11.30 -27.04 -9.14
N LEU A 384 12.13 -26.37 -8.35
CA LEU A 384 11.70 -25.20 -7.57
C LEU A 384 11.14 -24.09 -8.47
N ILE A 385 11.83 -23.76 -9.56
CA ILE A 385 11.46 -22.66 -10.47
C ILE A 385 10.47 -23.07 -11.56
N GLN A 386 10.18 -24.34 -11.68
CA GLN A 386 9.20 -24.91 -12.64
C GLN A 386 8.28 -25.91 -11.90
N PRO A 387 7.55 -25.46 -10.86
CA PRO A 387 6.69 -26.35 -10.10
C PRO A 387 5.55 -26.88 -10.98
N ASP A 388 5.10 -28.11 -10.71
CA ASP A 388 3.88 -28.64 -11.29
C ASP A 388 2.66 -27.83 -10.79
N LEU A 389 1.93 -27.22 -11.71
CA LEU A 389 0.72 -26.46 -11.44
C LEU A 389 -0.57 -27.18 -11.82
N SER A 390 -0.50 -28.46 -12.19
CA SER A 390 -1.65 -29.26 -12.65
C SER A 390 -2.78 -29.38 -11.63
N PHE A 391 -2.47 -29.18 -10.35
CA PHE A 391 -3.45 -29.15 -9.26
C PHE A 391 -4.33 -27.89 -9.25
N ILE A 392 -3.96 -26.84 -9.99
CA ILE A 392 -4.75 -25.61 -10.11
C ILE A 392 -5.72 -25.77 -11.28
N LYS A 393 -6.98 -26.09 -10.97
CA LYS A 393 -7.99 -26.41 -11.98
C LYS A 393 -8.56 -25.19 -12.70
N ASN A 394 -8.53 -24.00 -12.07
CA ASN A 394 -9.01 -22.76 -12.68
C ASN A 394 -7.92 -22.18 -13.60
N PRO A 395 -8.18 -22.04 -14.92
CA PRO A 395 -7.17 -21.53 -15.86
C PRO A 395 -6.70 -20.10 -15.58
N ALA A 396 -7.58 -19.23 -15.07
CA ALA A 396 -7.21 -17.85 -14.71
C ALA A 396 -6.25 -17.83 -13.49
N GLU A 397 -6.53 -18.66 -12.48
CA GLU A 397 -5.66 -18.83 -11.32
C GLU A 397 -4.31 -19.42 -11.72
N ALA A 398 -4.30 -20.45 -12.57
CA ALA A 398 -3.07 -21.05 -13.08
C ALA A 398 -2.22 -20.02 -13.86
N SER A 399 -2.85 -19.20 -14.68
CA SER A 399 -2.16 -18.13 -15.43
C SER A 399 -1.54 -17.07 -14.51
N ILE A 400 -2.27 -16.61 -13.49
CA ILE A 400 -1.74 -15.65 -12.51
C ILE A 400 -0.55 -16.26 -11.76
N THR A 401 -0.68 -17.50 -11.31
CA THR A 401 0.37 -18.23 -10.60
C THR A 401 1.62 -18.39 -11.47
N GLN A 402 1.48 -18.83 -12.71
CA GLN A 402 2.58 -18.98 -13.66
C GLN A 402 3.27 -17.65 -13.94
N ASN A 403 2.51 -16.56 -14.09
CA ASN A 403 3.07 -15.23 -14.29
C ASN A 403 3.91 -14.77 -13.09
N ASN A 404 3.46 -15.03 -11.85
CA ASN A 404 4.22 -14.70 -10.66
C ASN A 404 5.55 -15.47 -10.62
N ILE A 405 5.54 -16.78 -10.88
CA ILE A 405 6.75 -17.61 -10.94
C ILE A 405 7.72 -17.08 -12.00
N THR A 406 7.23 -16.84 -13.21
CA THR A 406 8.04 -16.31 -14.31
C THR A 406 8.70 -14.98 -13.96
N ARG A 407 7.97 -14.08 -13.28
CA ARG A 407 8.52 -12.79 -12.84
C ARG A 407 9.59 -12.97 -11.76
N VAL A 408 9.42 -13.89 -10.82
CA VAL A 408 10.47 -14.22 -9.82
C VAL A 408 11.75 -14.67 -10.51
N VAL A 409 11.64 -15.65 -11.40
CA VAL A 409 12.79 -16.24 -12.14
C VAL A 409 13.51 -15.19 -12.99
N ASN A 410 12.77 -14.26 -13.61
CA ASN A 410 13.35 -13.19 -14.39
C ASN A 410 14.00 -12.08 -13.55
N THR A 411 13.66 -11.99 -12.24
CA THR A 411 14.14 -10.93 -11.34
C THR A 411 15.38 -11.35 -10.56
N TYR A 412 15.46 -12.63 -10.18
CA TYR A 412 16.46 -13.14 -9.26
C TYR A 412 17.15 -14.38 -9.84
N ASP A 413 18.48 -14.37 -9.84
CA ASP A 413 19.28 -15.55 -10.07
C ASP A 413 19.32 -16.44 -8.80
N GLN A 414 19.87 -17.64 -8.95
CA GLN A 414 19.94 -18.64 -7.89
C GLN A 414 20.69 -18.14 -6.65
N LYS A 415 21.80 -17.40 -6.84
CA LYS A 415 22.57 -16.83 -5.72
C LYS A 415 21.80 -15.73 -5.00
N ALA A 416 21.06 -14.88 -5.74
CA ALA A 416 20.21 -13.85 -5.15
C ALA A 416 19.11 -14.45 -4.28
N LEU A 417 18.44 -15.50 -4.77
CA LEU A 417 17.42 -16.21 -4.00
C LEU A 417 17.99 -16.83 -2.73
N LEU A 418 19.16 -17.48 -2.82
CA LEU A 418 19.82 -18.08 -1.66
C LEU A 418 20.24 -17.01 -0.64
N ALA A 419 20.89 -15.95 -1.10
CA ALA A 419 21.30 -14.83 -0.23
C ALA A 419 20.10 -14.21 0.48
N GLY A 420 19.05 -13.92 -0.26
CA GLY A 420 17.82 -13.33 0.30
C GLY A 420 17.18 -14.23 1.36
N ALA A 421 17.10 -15.53 1.10
CA ALA A 421 16.56 -16.50 2.06
C ALA A 421 17.39 -16.60 3.34
N ILE A 422 18.74 -16.63 3.24
CA ILE A 422 19.64 -16.63 4.40
C ILE A 422 19.47 -15.34 5.22
N TRP A 423 19.38 -14.19 4.54
CA TRP A 423 19.18 -12.89 5.19
C TRP A 423 17.83 -12.80 5.90
N LEU A 424 16.74 -13.20 5.22
CA LEU A 424 15.41 -13.24 5.80
C LEU A 424 15.34 -14.17 7.01
N ASP A 425 15.86 -15.39 6.89
CA ASP A 425 15.90 -16.39 7.98
C ASP A 425 16.53 -15.82 9.25
N GLU A 426 17.70 -15.18 9.14
CA GLU A 426 18.37 -14.58 10.29
C GLU A 426 17.55 -13.41 10.87
N LEU A 427 17.01 -12.53 10.03
CA LEU A 427 16.15 -11.45 10.50
C LEU A 427 14.98 -11.98 11.31
N LEU A 428 14.24 -12.95 10.77
CA LEU A 428 13.05 -13.51 11.44
C LEU A 428 13.43 -14.25 12.72
N LYS A 429 14.58 -14.97 12.77
CA LYS A 429 15.09 -15.60 13.98
C LYS A 429 15.33 -14.58 15.08
N GLN A 430 15.97 -13.44 14.76
CA GLN A 430 16.25 -12.41 15.77
C GLN A 430 14.97 -11.65 16.20
N ILE A 431 14.00 -11.49 15.32
CA ILE A 431 12.70 -10.89 15.64
C ILE A 431 11.85 -11.83 16.51
N ASN A 432 11.99 -13.15 16.31
CA ASN A 432 11.20 -14.18 17.00
C ASN A 432 11.73 -14.58 18.38
N THR A 433 12.86 -14.02 18.83
CA THR A 433 13.53 -14.45 20.08
C THR A 433 12.69 -14.29 21.36
N VAL A 434 11.69 -13.40 21.36
CA VAL A 434 10.88 -13.07 22.53
C VAL A 434 9.47 -13.67 22.45
N ASN A 435 8.93 -13.83 21.24
CA ASN A 435 7.61 -14.39 21.00
C ASN A 435 7.71 -15.49 19.95
N PRO A 436 7.89 -16.76 20.34
CA PRO A 436 8.06 -17.89 19.44
C PRO A 436 6.82 -18.23 18.59
N ASP A 437 5.63 -17.83 19.04
CA ASP A 437 4.36 -18.06 18.32
C ASP A 437 4.04 -16.97 17.28
N LYS A 438 5.00 -16.10 17.01
CA LYS A 438 4.88 -15.00 16.07
C LYS A 438 4.59 -15.50 14.66
N LYS A 439 3.60 -14.86 14.04
CA LYS A 439 3.19 -15.16 12.66
C LYS A 439 3.84 -14.20 11.67
N PHE A 440 4.28 -14.75 10.56
CA PHE A 440 4.84 -14.01 9.44
C PHE A 440 3.89 -14.11 8.25
N ILE A 441 3.33 -12.99 7.83
CA ILE A 441 2.25 -12.94 6.85
C ILE A 441 2.68 -12.14 5.63
N PHE A 442 2.60 -12.75 4.45
CA PHE A 442 2.76 -12.07 3.16
C PHE A 442 1.37 -11.70 2.62
N PRO A 443 0.98 -10.42 2.59
CA PRO A 443 -0.26 -9.97 1.98
C PRO A 443 -0.17 -10.03 0.45
N LYS A 444 -1.29 -10.34 -0.17
CA LYS A 444 -1.43 -10.22 -1.62
C LYS A 444 -1.07 -8.79 -2.07
N TYR A 445 -0.28 -8.67 -3.12
CA TYR A 445 0.23 -7.40 -3.64
C TYR A 445 1.27 -6.68 -2.76
N ALA A 446 1.75 -7.27 -1.65
CA ALA A 446 2.79 -6.66 -0.83
C ALA A 446 4.11 -6.40 -1.61
N TYR A 447 4.32 -7.07 -2.74
CA TYR A 447 5.44 -6.81 -3.65
C TYR A 447 5.36 -5.46 -4.39
N VAL A 448 4.18 -4.82 -4.43
CA VAL A 448 4.03 -3.44 -4.95
C VAL A 448 4.80 -2.47 -4.05
N GLY A 449 4.88 -2.77 -2.76
CA GLY A 449 5.70 -2.03 -1.80
C GLY A 449 5.11 -0.68 -1.40
N TRP A 450 5.97 0.25 -1.04
CA TRP A 450 5.64 1.54 -0.45
C TRP A 450 4.86 2.49 -1.37
N ILE A 451 4.94 2.30 -2.70
CA ILE A 451 4.23 3.17 -3.65
C ILE A 451 2.70 3.07 -3.50
N SER A 452 2.17 1.90 -3.11
CA SER A 452 0.75 1.75 -2.78
C SER A 452 0.35 2.59 -1.56
N GLY A 453 1.18 2.58 -0.52
CA GLY A 453 0.97 3.43 0.66
C GLY A 453 1.06 4.92 0.35
N TYR A 454 1.97 5.32 -0.56
CA TYR A 454 2.06 6.69 -1.05
C TYR A 454 0.76 7.13 -1.72
N ILE A 455 0.23 6.30 -2.62
CA ILE A 455 -1.03 6.58 -3.31
C ILE A 455 -2.19 6.67 -2.29
N VAL A 456 -2.34 5.70 -1.39
CA VAL A 456 -3.39 5.69 -0.36
C VAL A 456 -3.30 6.94 0.52
N LYS A 457 -2.09 7.37 0.89
CA LYS A 457 -1.87 8.62 1.62
C LYS A 457 -2.35 9.83 0.81
N LYS A 458 -1.99 9.91 -0.48
CA LYS A 458 -2.43 11.00 -1.36
C LYS A 458 -3.94 11.03 -1.56
N VAL A 459 -4.57 9.88 -1.72
CA VAL A 459 -6.03 9.75 -1.76
C VAL A 459 -6.66 10.32 -0.48
N SER A 460 -6.12 9.96 0.68
CA SER A 460 -6.61 10.47 1.97
C SER A 460 -6.42 11.98 2.12
N GLU A 461 -5.27 12.52 1.66
CA GLU A 461 -5.00 13.96 1.68
C GLU A 461 -5.96 14.75 0.75
N GLN A 462 -6.25 14.24 -0.44
CA GLN A 462 -7.22 14.82 -1.37
C GLN A 462 -8.63 14.84 -0.77
N PHE A 463 -9.02 13.78 -0.10
CA PHE A 463 -10.31 13.67 0.58
C PHE A 463 -10.48 14.71 1.70
N LEU A 464 -9.41 14.96 2.46
CA LEU A 464 -9.42 15.93 3.55
C LEU A 464 -9.28 17.38 3.06
N GLY A 465 -9.16 17.59 1.75
CA GLY A 465 -8.96 18.93 1.17
C GLY A 465 -7.61 19.56 1.55
N LEU A 466 -6.62 18.73 1.95
CA LEU A 466 -5.28 19.15 2.35
C LEU A 466 -4.34 19.36 1.14
N VAL A 467 -4.74 18.92 -0.04
CA VAL A 467 -4.04 19.14 -1.31
C VAL A 467 -4.87 20.11 -2.15
N LYS A 468 -4.27 21.26 -2.50
CA LYS A 468 -4.84 22.23 -3.42
C LYS A 468 -4.66 21.81 -4.87
#